data_b474b42422d8fe3f2ad4922c901720fe
#
_entry.id   b474b42422d8fe3f2ad4922c901720fe
#
_cell.length_a   1.000
_cell.length_b   1.000
_cell.length_c   1.000
_cell.angle_alpha   90.00
_cell.angle_beta   90.00
_cell.angle_gamma   90.00
#
_symmetry.space_group_name_H-M   'P 1'
#
loop_
_entity.id
_entity.type
_entity.pdbx_description
1 polymer ?
#
loop_
_entity_poly.entity_id
_entity_poly.type
_entity_poly.pdbx_seq_one_letter_code
_entity_poly.pdbx_strand_id
1 'polypeptide(L)'
;MILLTSNFTVILLSIAIFLTIILALVIILLYARKKLTPQGSVKLSINDEKEIEVNPGSTILSTLSNSGIFLPSACGGGGTCGMCKCQVLEGGGTILPTETGFFTRKEAQNYWRLGCQVKVRNDMKIKVPEEVMGIKKWECEVVSNRNVATFIKEFVVKLPEGETLDFKSGGYIQIDVPKIEVDFKDMQVEEQFRDEWDQYHMWDLKMKNPEPTYRAYSMANYPAEGNIVKLNIRIATPPWDRSKGAFQKVNPGICSSFIFSRKPGDKVMISGPYGEFHIKDTQREMMYIGGGAGMAPLRSHIFHLFHTLKTGRKVTYWYGARSKREVFYEDEFRQIEKDFPNFKFYIALSEPKPEDKWTGLTGFIHQVVYNEY
;
A
#
# COMPACT_ATOMS: atom_id res chain seq x y z
N MET A 1 51.59 18.96 41.55
CA MET A 1 51.49 17.51 41.31
C MET A 1 50.36 16.83 42.10
N ILE A 2 50.13 17.12 43.37
CA ILE A 2 49.08 16.52 44.24
C ILE A 2 47.66 16.85 43.78
N LEU A 3 47.36 18.06 43.31
CA LEU A 3 46.02 18.45 42.82
C LEU A 3 45.61 17.77 41.48
N LEU A 4 46.59 17.48 40.60
CA LEU A 4 46.32 16.77 39.32
C LEU A 4 45.99 15.29 39.52
N THR A 5 46.65 14.63 40.50
CA THR A 5 46.38 13.23 40.86
C THR A 5 45.03 13.06 41.55
N SER A 6 44.59 14.02 42.38
CA SER A 6 43.29 14.03 43.03
C SER A 6 42.13 14.13 41.98
N ASN A 7 42.25 15.05 41.02
CA ASN A 7 41.24 15.19 39.98
C ASN A 7 41.14 13.96 39.09
N PHE A 8 42.27 13.32 38.73
CA PHE A 8 42.26 12.08 37.92
C PHE A 8 41.58 10.93 38.65
N THR A 9 41.84 10.77 39.97
CA THR A 9 41.16 9.74 40.78
C THR A 9 39.68 9.98 40.90
N VAL A 10 39.21 11.22 41.05
CA VAL A 10 37.79 11.57 41.07
C VAL A 10 37.11 11.28 39.74
N ILE A 11 37.77 11.58 38.62
CA ILE A 11 37.25 11.29 37.29
C ILE A 11 37.11 9.77 37.09
N LEU A 12 38.15 8.99 37.40
CA LEU A 12 38.10 7.53 37.28
C LEU A 12 36.98 6.91 38.16
N LEU A 13 36.83 7.39 39.41
CA LEU A 13 35.81 6.92 40.33
C LEU A 13 34.42 7.27 39.78
N SER A 14 34.22 8.47 39.27
CA SER A 14 32.96 8.89 38.65
C SER A 14 32.58 8.03 37.45
N ILE A 15 33.55 7.73 36.56
CA ILE A 15 33.37 6.85 35.42
C ILE A 15 33.01 5.43 35.88
N ALA A 16 33.70 4.90 36.87
CA ALA A 16 33.43 3.57 37.41
C ALA A 16 32.02 3.47 38.03
N ILE A 17 31.63 4.46 38.81
CA ILE A 17 30.26 4.52 39.38
C ILE A 17 29.21 4.59 38.28
N PHE A 18 29.41 5.46 37.29
CA PHE A 18 28.47 5.61 36.14
C PHE A 18 28.34 4.31 35.36
N LEU A 19 29.44 3.64 35.03
CA LEU A 19 29.41 2.34 34.33
C LEU A 19 28.72 1.26 35.18
N THR A 20 28.95 1.25 36.48
CA THR A 20 28.30 0.29 37.38
C THR A 20 26.78 0.49 37.41
N ILE A 21 26.32 1.74 37.47
CA ILE A 21 24.88 2.07 37.46
C ILE A 21 24.28 1.64 36.10
N ILE A 22 24.93 1.95 34.99
CA ILE A 22 24.45 1.52 33.66
C ILE A 22 24.37 0.00 33.57
N LEU A 23 25.41 -0.70 34.01
CA LEU A 23 25.44 -2.17 33.99
C LEU A 23 24.32 -2.76 34.86
N ALA A 24 24.12 -2.22 36.04
CA ALA A 24 23.03 -2.64 36.94
C ALA A 24 21.65 -2.42 36.27
N LEU A 25 21.42 -1.26 35.67
CA LEU A 25 20.17 -0.97 34.94
C LEU A 25 19.96 -1.93 33.77
N VAL A 26 21.00 -2.22 32.98
CA VAL A 26 20.93 -3.19 31.90
C VAL A 26 20.59 -4.58 32.39
N ILE A 27 21.24 -5.04 33.48
CA ILE A 27 20.96 -6.35 34.08
C ILE A 27 19.50 -6.42 34.56
N ILE A 28 19.02 -5.38 35.27
CA ILE A 28 17.64 -5.30 35.72
C ILE A 28 16.67 -5.36 34.56
N LEU A 29 16.95 -4.62 33.48
CA LEU A 29 16.13 -4.58 32.28
C LEU A 29 16.10 -5.95 31.58
N LEU A 30 17.24 -6.60 31.42
CA LEU A 30 17.32 -7.95 30.84
C LEU A 30 16.60 -8.98 31.70
N TYR A 31 16.74 -8.90 33.01
CA TYR A 31 16.02 -9.78 33.95
C TYR A 31 14.50 -9.55 33.89
N ALA A 32 14.07 -8.30 33.91
CA ALA A 32 12.65 -7.95 33.77
C ALA A 32 12.09 -8.42 32.42
N ARG A 33 12.84 -8.19 31.34
CA ARG A 33 12.49 -8.70 30.00
C ARG A 33 12.32 -10.22 29.98
N LYS A 34 13.29 -10.96 30.54
CA LYS A 34 13.23 -12.44 30.62
C LYS A 34 12.02 -12.92 31.42
N LYS A 35 11.65 -12.22 32.51
CA LYS A 35 10.54 -12.61 33.38
C LYS A 35 9.17 -12.19 32.84
N LEU A 36 9.11 -11.06 32.13
CA LEU A 36 7.87 -10.48 31.60
C LEU A 36 7.54 -10.94 30.16
N THR A 37 8.55 -11.43 29.42
CA THR A 37 8.30 -12.00 28.09
C THR A 37 7.89 -13.47 28.27
N PRO A 38 6.72 -13.87 27.75
CA PRO A 38 6.32 -15.28 27.76
C PRO A 38 7.42 -16.17 27.18
N GLN A 39 7.75 -17.25 27.85
CA GLN A 39 8.74 -18.24 27.40
C GLN A 39 7.99 -19.45 26.82
N GLY A 40 8.47 -19.99 25.71
CA GLY A 40 7.87 -21.14 25.05
C GLY A 40 6.98 -20.76 23.85
N SER A 41 6.43 -21.77 23.20
CA SER A 41 5.43 -21.60 22.13
C SER A 41 4.04 -21.38 22.72
N VAL A 42 3.21 -20.66 22.01
CA VAL A 42 1.79 -20.44 22.29
C VAL A 42 0.96 -20.98 21.13
N LYS A 43 -0.26 -21.42 21.43
CA LYS A 43 -1.18 -21.98 20.45
C LYS A 43 -2.09 -20.89 19.92
N LEU A 44 -2.19 -20.81 18.59
CA LEU A 44 -3.12 -19.94 17.89
C LEU A 44 -4.11 -20.79 17.11
N SER A 45 -5.35 -20.85 17.60
CA SER A 45 -6.46 -21.52 16.92
C SER A 45 -7.15 -20.55 15.96
N ILE A 46 -7.30 -20.96 14.70
CA ILE A 46 -7.80 -20.13 13.60
C ILE A 46 -9.04 -20.80 13.01
N ASN A 47 -10.18 -20.13 13.04
CA ASN A 47 -11.48 -20.56 12.51
C ASN A 47 -11.96 -21.91 13.06
N ASP A 48 -11.47 -22.35 14.20
CA ASP A 48 -11.74 -23.69 14.77
C ASP A 48 -11.26 -24.87 13.89
N GLU A 49 -10.50 -24.60 12.83
CA GLU A 49 -10.06 -25.58 11.83
C GLU A 49 -8.55 -25.79 11.83
N LYS A 50 -7.78 -24.77 12.11
CA LYS A 50 -6.31 -24.79 12.07
C LYS A 50 -5.71 -24.35 13.38
N GLU A 51 -4.83 -25.15 13.95
CA GLU A 51 -4.01 -24.79 15.12
C GLU A 51 -2.55 -24.68 14.71
N ILE A 52 -1.89 -23.60 15.10
CA ILE A 52 -0.47 -23.37 14.86
C ILE A 52 0.24 -23.03 16.17
N GLU A 53 1.44 -23.55 16.34
CA GLU A 53 2.34 -23.16 17.43
C GLU A 53 3.27 -22.04 16.96
N VAL A 54 3.31 -20.95 17.72
CA VAL A 54 4.06 -19.75 17.35
C VAL A 54 4.84 -19.18 18.55
N ASN A 55 5.91 -18.45 18.26
CA ASN A 55 6.64 -17.73 19.28
C ASN A 55 5.86 -16.47 19.68
N PRO A 56 5.69 -16.21 20.97
CA PRO A 56 4.99 -15.03 21.46
C PRO A 56 5.76 -13.74 21.18
N GLY A 57 5.03 -12.61 21.11
CA GLY A 57 5.60 -11.27 21.04
C GLY A 57 5.31 -10.51 19.74
N SER A 58 5.07 -11.21 18.64
CA SER A 58 4.67 -10.63 17.35
C SER A 58 3.18 -10.24 17.33
N THR A 59 2.77 -9.41 16.39
CA THR A 59 1.35 -9.11 16.17
C THR A 59 0.63 -10.28 15.51
N ILE A 60 -0.70 -10.38 15.65
CA ILE A 60 -1.49 -11.39 14.93
C ILE A 60 -1.22 -11.29 13.43
N LEU A 61 -1.21 -10.07 12.87
CA LEU A 61 -0.93 -9.84 11.44
C LEU A 61 0.40 -10.47 11.00
N SER A 62 1.49 -10.19 11.73
CA SER A 62 2.81 -10.74 11.40
C SER A 62 2.88 -12.25 11.63
N THR A 63 2.26 -12.74 12.70
CA THR A 63 2.22 -14.17 13.03
C THR A 63 1.50 -14.98 11.96
N LEU A 64 0.33 -14.50 11.51
CA LEU A 64 -0.44 -15.13 10.44
C LEU A 64 0.32 -15.10 9.11
N SER A 65 0.92 -13.96 8.76
CA SER A 65 1.74 -13.83 7.55
C SER A 65 2.90 -14.81 7.52
N ASN A 66 3.60 -15.00 8.64
CA ASN A 66 4.69 -15.97 8.77
C ASN A 66 4.20 -17.44 8.65
N SER A 67 2.91 -17.66 8.90
CA SER A 67 2.26 -18.99 8.80
C SER A 67 1.51 -19.19 7.48
N GLY A 68 1.72 -18.30 6.50
CA GLY A 68 1.10 -18.39 5.16
C GLY A 68 -0.35 -17.93 5.09
N ILE A 69 -0.85 -17.18 6.09
CA ILE A 69 -2.20 -16.61 6.11
C ILE A 69 -2.07 -15.09 6.04
N PHE A 70 -2.56 -14.50 4.95
CA PHE A 70 -2.29 -13.10 4.61
C PHE A 70 -3.52 -12.21 4.84
N LEU A 71 -3.62 -11.57 6.02
CA LEU A 71 -4.65 -10.57 6.27
C LEU A 71 -4.47 -9.32 5.40
N PRO A 72 -5.58 -8.70 4.94
CA PRO A 72 -5.53 -7.43 4.24
C PRO A 72 -4.85 -6.36 5.09
N SER A 73 -3.90 -5.59 4.54
CA SER A 73 -3.29 -4.47 5.25
C SER A 73 -2.68 -3.46 4.27
N ALA A 74 -3.39 -2.38 3.98
CA ALA A 74 -2.89 -1.34 3.08
C ALA A 74 -1.74 -0.51 3.69
N CYS A 75 -1.71 -0.36 5.02
CA CYS A 75 -0.67 0.41 5.72
C CYS A 75 0.57 -0.41 6.09
N GLY A 76 0.61 -1.73 5.80
CA GLY A 76 1.72 -2.60 6.17
C GLY A 76 1.87 -2.80 7.68
N GLY A 77 0.76 -2.82 8.42
CA GLY A 77 0.76 -3.02 9.88
C GLY A 77 0.87 -1.73 10.71
N GLY A 78 0.85 -0.55 10.08
CA GLY A 78 0.98 0.74 10.76
C GLY A 78 -0.25 1.21 11.56
N GLY A 79 -1.33 0.43 11.59
CA GLY A 79 -2.53 0.73 12.41
C GLY A 79 -3.42 1.85 11.87
N THR A 80 -3.24 2.28 10.61
CA THR A 80 -3.91 3.47 10.06
C THR A 80 -4.99 3.17 9.02
N CYS A 81 -5.04 1.96 8.45
CA CYS A 81 -5.99 1.64 7.38
C CYS A 81 -7.24 0.88 7.85
N GLY A 82 -7.21 0.26 9.03
CA GLY A 82 -8.34 -0.50 9.55
C GLY A 82 -8.67 -1.82 8.84
N MET A 83 -7.82 -2.29 7.91
CA MET A 83 -8.18 -3.41 7.02
C MET A 83 -7.88 -4.79 7.61
N CYS A 84 -6.91 -4.90 8.52
CA CYS A 84 -6.51 -6.19 9.13
C CYS A 84 -7.48 -6.67 10.23
N LYS A 85 -8.77 -6.56 9.96
CA LYS A 85 -9.83 -6.95 10.88
C LYS A 85 -9.88 -8.47 11.04
N CYS A 86 -9.91 -8.93 12.29
CA CYS A 86 -10.18 -10.30 12.67
C CYS A 86 -10.93 -10.31 14.00
N GLN A 87 -11.67 -11.38 14.31
CA GLN A 87 -12.25 -11.54 15.63
C GLN A 87 -11.24 -12.26 16.53
N VAL A 88 -10.99 -11.72 17.72
CA VAL A 88 -10.12 -12.33 18.72
C VAL A 88 -10.99 -12.79 19.87
N LEU A 89 -11.44 -14.04 19.80
CA LEU A 89 -12.43 -14.61 20.73
C LEU A 89 -11.82 -14.85 22.12
N GLU A 90 -10.54 -15.30 22.15
CA GLU A 90 -9.84 -15.57 23.40
C GLU A 90 -8.39 -15.06 23.32
N GLY A 91 -7.85 -14.63 24.44
CA GLY A 91 -6.43 -14.24 24.58
C GLY A 91 -6.07 -12.83 24.11
N GLY A 92 -7.01 -12.07 23.51
CA GLY A 92 -6.73 -10.76 22.91
C GLY A 92 -6.80 -9.56 23.85
N GLY A 93 -7.27 -9.75 25.08
CA GLY A 93 -7.50 -8.65 26.01
C GLY A 93 -8.59 -7.68 25.53
N THR A 94 -8.62 -6.49 26.12
CA THR A 94 -9.60 -5.45 25.76
C THR A 94 -9.18 -4.70 24.50
N ILE A 95 -10.17 -4.07 23.82
CA ILE A 95 -9.91 -3.22 22.65
C ILE A 95 -9.01 -2.04 23.03
N LEU A 96 -8.03 -1.74 22.21
CA LEU A 96 -7.08 -0.66 22.45
C LEU A 96 -7.64 0.70 21.99
N PRO A 97 -7.26 1.81 22.63
CA PRO A 97 -7.67 3.14 22.18
C PRO A 97 -7.33 3.43 20.73
N THR A 98 -6.23 2.88 20.21
CA THR A 98 -5.80 2.99 18.82
C THR A 98 -6.69 2.25 17.82
N GLU A 99 -7.56 1.36 18.30
CA GLU A 99 -8.47 0.56 17.47
C GLU A 99 -9.89 1.12 17.44
N THR A 100 -10.28 1.89 18.47
CA THR A 100 -11.70 2.29 18.68
C THR A 100 -12.29 3.07 17.52
N GLY A 101 -11.49 3.84 16.77
CA GLY A 101 -11.93 4.59 15.60
C GLY A 101 -12.27 3.73 14.36
N PHE A 102 -11.95 2.43 14.38
CA PHE A 102 -12.17 1.52 13.25
C PHE A 102 -13.34 0.57 13.44
N PHE A 103 -13.98 0.59 14.61
CA PHE A 103 -15.04 -0.35 14.95
C PHE A 103 -16.28 0.36 15.49
N THR A 104 -17.43 -0.12 15.06
CA THR A 104 -18.69 0.19 15.72
C THR A 104 -18.77 -0.48 17.10
N ARG A 105 -19.67 0.00 17.96
CA ARG A 105 -19.90 -0.65 19.28
C ARG A 105 -20.27 -2.13 19.14
N LYS A 106 -21.02 -2.48 18.12
CA LYS A 106 -21.44 -3.86 17.83
C LYS A 106 -20.26 -4.73 17.42
N GLU A 107 -19.36 -4.23 16.57
CA GLU A 107 -18.14 -4.94 16.18
C GLU A 107 -17.22 -5.14 17.39
N ALA A 108 -17.01 -4.11 18.21
CA ALA A 108 -16.20 -4.22 19.44
C ALA A 108 -16.77 -5.26 20.42
N GLN A 109 -18.11 -5.32 20.58
CA GLN A 109 -18.76 -6.35 21.40
C GLN A 109 -18.64 -7.75 20.82
N ASN A 110 -18.51 -7.88 19.49
CA ASN A 110 -18.29 -9.12 18.78
C ASN A 110 -16.79 -9.45 18.60
N TYR A 111 -15.93 -8.93 19.49
CA TYR A 111 -14.49 -9.23 19.55
C TYR A 111 -13.69 -8.87 18.30
N TRP A 112 -14.19 -7.97 17.45
CA TRP A 112 -13.42 -7.49 16.30
C TRP A 112 -12.24 -6.65 16.76
N ARG A 113 -11.07 -6.94 16.21
CA ARG A 113 -9.79 -6.30 16.52
C ARG A 113 -8.97 -6.05 15.24
N LEU A 114 -7.98 -5.16 15.32
CA LEU A 114 -6.99 -5.01 14.28
C LEU A 114 -5.82 -5.97 14.52
N GLY A 115 -5.60 -6.93 13.62
CA GLY A 115 -4.54 -7.91 13.76
C GLY A 115 -3.13 -7.31 13.90
N CYS A 116 -2.91 -6.09 13.39
CA CYS A 116 -1.64 -5.36 13.56
C CYS A 116 -1.46 -4.71 14.94
N GLN A 117 -2.53 -4.56 15.73
CA GLN A 117 -2.46 -3.95 17.06
C GLN A 117 -2.44 -4.99 18.20
N VAL A 118 -2.95 -6.18 17.95
CA VAL A 118 -3.00 -7.25 18.95
C VAL A 118 -1.75 -8.10 18.86
N LYS A 119 -1.03 -8.21 19.98
CA LYS A 119 0.16 -9.07 20.11
C LYS A 119 -0.23 -10.46 20.61
N VAL A 120 0.33 -11.47 19.99
CA VAL A 120 0.23 -12.87 20.45
C VAL A 120 1.15 -13.03 21.66
N ARG A 121 0.56 -13.22 22.85
CA ARG A 121 1.31 -13.33 24.12
C ARG A 121 1.03 -14.62 24.88
N ASN A 122 -0.09 -15.23 24.64
CA ASN A 122 -0.62 -16.45 25.26
C ASN A 122 -1.41 -17.21 24.21
N ASP A 123 -1.96 -18.35 24.56
CA ASP A 123 -2.88 -19.08 23.71
C ASP A 123 -4.05 -18.19 23.30
N MET A 124 -4.40 -18.24 22.03
CA MET A 124 -5.43 -17.37 21.44
C MET A 124 -6.35 -18.16 20.51
N LYS A 125 -7.61 -17.71 20.48
CA LYS A 125 -8.59 -18.20 19.52
C LYS A 125 -9.06 -17.04 18.65
N ILE A 126 -8.88 -17.16 17.34
CA ILE A 126 -9.23 -16.09 16.40
C ILE A 126 -10.13 -16.62 15.28
N LYS A 127 -10.92 -15.72 14.71
CA LYS A 127 -11.61 -15.93 13.43
C LYS A 127 -11.14 -14.91 12.41
N VAL A 128 -10.75 -15.38 11.26
CA VAL A 128 -10.42 -14.57 10.09
C VAL A 128 -11.48 -14.77 9.02
N PRO A 129 -11.74 -13.77 8.13
CA PRO A 129 -12.65 -13.96 7.01
C PRO A 129 -12.21 -15.16 6.14
N GLU A 130 -13.15 -15.94 5.64
CA GLU A 130 -12.86 -17.15 4.85
C GLU A 130 -12.05 -16.84 3.60
N GLU A 131 -12.30 -15.69 2.97
CA GLU A 131 -11.59 -15.21 1.78
C GLU A 131 -10.07 -15.10 2.01
N VAL A 132 -9.66 -14.86 3.25
CA VAL A 132 -8.25 -14.74 3.63
C VAL A 132 -7.52 -16.08 3.53
N MET A 133 -8.22 -17.20 3.72
CA MET A 133 -7.64 -18.55 3.67
C MET A 133 -7.24 -18.96 2.24
N GLY A 134 -7.82 -18.34 1.22
CA GLY A 134 -7.51 -18.57 -0.20
C GLY A 134 -6.41 -17.67 -0.77
N ILE A 135 -5.90 -16.72 0.00
CA ILE A 135 -4.90 -15.78 -0.50
C ILE A 135 -3.55 -16.49 -0.66
N LYS A 136 -2.95 -16.30 -1.85
CA LYS A 136 -1.63 -16.83 -2.18
C LYS A 136 -0.60 -15.71 -2.31
N LYS A 137 0.66 -16.13 -2.35
CA LYS A 137 1.81 -15.25 -2.56
C LYS A 137 2.70 -15.82 -3.65
N TRP A 138 3.13 -14.96 -4.59
CA TRP A 138 3.92 -15.37 -5.74
C TRP A 138 5.11 -14.46 -5.95
N GLU A 139 6.21 -15.03 -6.44
CA GLU A 139 7.30 -14.30 -7.04
C GLU A 139 6.98 -14.06 -8.53
N CYS A 140 6.64 -12.83 -8.87
CA CYS A 140 6.23 -12.44 -10.20
C CYS A 140 7.35 -11.74 -10.95
N GLU A 141 7.37 -11.88 -12.28
CA GLU A 141 8.32 -11.21 -13.15
C GLU A 141 7.78 -9.88 -13.65
N VAL A 142 8.59 -8.83 -13.57
CA VAL A 142 8.27 -7.53 -14.15
C VAL A 142 8.32 -7.63 -15.67
N VAL A 143 7.19 -7.38 -16.31
CA VAL A 143 7.04 -7.36 -17.79
C VAL A 143 7.33 -5.96 -18.33
N SER A 144 6.78 -4.94 -17.68
CA SER A 144 7.00 -3.55 -18.06
C SER A 144 6.87 -2.61 -16.85
N ASN A 145 7.56 -1.47 -16.94
CA ASN A 145 7.53 -0.42 -15.93
C ASN A 145 7.78 0.94 -16.59
N ARG A 146 6.75 1.49 -17.24
CA ARG A 146 6.85 2.72 -18.04
C ARG A 146 6.05 3.85 -17.46
N ASN A 147 6.49 5.08 -17.63
CA ASN A 147 5.69 6.24 -17.28
C ASN A 147 4.47 6.36 -18.19
N VAL A 148 3.32 6.60 -17.59
CA VAL A 148 2.06 6.94 -18.30
C VAL A 148 1.64 8.37 -18.00
N ALA A 149 2.26 8.99 -16.99
CA ALA A 149 2.18 10.40 -16.64
C ALA A 149 3.49 10.80 -15.96
N THR A 150 3.73 12.08 -15.74
CA THR A 150 4.98 12.62 -15.21
C THR A 150 5.44 11.88 -13.94
N PHE A 151 4.52 11.59 -13.04
CA PHE A 151 4.81 10.95 -11.75
C PHE A 151 4.09 9.61 -11.55
N ILE A 152 3.58 9.00 -12.64
CA ILE A 152 2.84 7.74 -12.57
C ILE A 152 3.41 6.75 -13.57
N LYS A 153 3.69 5.54 -13.09
CA LYS A 153 4.05 4.41 -13.94
C LYS A 153 2.90 3.41 -14.06
N GLU A 154 2.77 2.85 -15.25
CA GLU A 154 2.11 1.58 -15.46
C GLU A 154 3.14 0.48 -15.18
N PHE A 155 2.87 -0.29 -14.16
CA PHE A 155 3.70 -1.40 -13.72
C PHE A 155 2.97 -2.71 -13.99
N VAL A 156 3.56 -3.57 -14.82
CA VAL A 156 2.96 -4.84 -15.21
C VAL A 156 3.87 -5.98 -14.78
N VAL A 157 3.30 -6.94 -14.07
CA VAL A 157 3.98 -8.19 -13.71
C VAL A 157 3.20 -9.38 -14.22
N LYS A 158 3.91 -10.46 -14.48
CA LYS A 158 3.36 -11.77 -14.90
C LYS A 158 3.52 -12.76 -13.74
N LEU A 159 2.46 -13.52 -13.49
CA LEU A 159 2.51 -14.60 -12.51
C LEU A 159 3.38 -15.77 -13.02
N PRO A 160 3.89 -16.63 -12.12
CA PRO A 160 4.58 -17.85 -12.51
C PRO A 160 3.72 -18.72 -13.42
N GLU A 161 4.38 -19.55 -14.21
CA GLU A 161 3.71 -20.50 -15.11
C GLU A 161 2.85 -21.49 -14.30
N GLY A 162 1.63 -21.72 -14.77
CA GLY A 162 0.65 -22.58 -14.10
C GLY A 162 -0.10 -21.95 -12.93
N GLU A 163 0.29 -20.76 -12.48
CA GLU A 163 -0.44 -20.01 -11.45
C GLU A 163 -1.44 -19.04 -12.08
N THR A 164 -2.56 -18.84 -11.38
CA THR A 164 -3.60 -17.88 -11.78
C THR A 164 -4.02 -17.05 -10.58
N LEU A 165 -4.31 -15.78 -10.84
CA LEU A 165 -4.93 -14.87 -9.89
C LEU A 165 -6.43 -14.74 -10.25
N ASP A 166 -7.27 -15.45 -9.52
CA ASP A 166 -8.72 -15.32 -9.66
C ASP A 166 -9.19 -14.13 -8.80
N PHE A 167 -9.64 -13.06 -9.45
CA PHE A 167 -10.05 -11.83 -8.77
C PHE A 167 -11.28 -11.19 -9.41
N LYS A 168 -11.99 -10.39 -8.63
CA LYS A 168 -13.06 -9.52 -9.12
C LYS A 168 -12.51 -8.13 -9.44
N SER A 169 -12.98 -7.53 -10.54
CA SER A 169 -12.62 -6.15 -10.89
C SER A 169 -12.80 -5.20 -9.70
N GLY A 170 -11.84 -4.30 -9.49
CA GLY A 170 -11.75 -3.43 -8.33
C GLY A 170 -10.96 -3.99 -7.15
N GLY A 171 -10.52 -5.25 -7.24
CA GLY A 171 -9.62 -5.86 -6.27
C GLY A 171 -8.22 -5.22 -6.28
N TYR A 172 -7.43 -5.53 -5.26
CA TYR A 172 -6.07 -5.07 -5.11
C TYR A 172 -5.12 -6.22 -4.73
N ILE A 173 -3.84 -6.00 -4.90
CA ILE A 173 -2.76 -6.87 -4.43
C ILE A 173 -1.88 -6.14 -3.42
N GLN A 174 -1.06 -6.89 -2.69
CA GLN A 174 0.02 -6.33 -1.88
C GLN A 174 1.36 -6.65 -2.52
N ILE A 175 2.28 -5.68 -2.51
CA ILE A 175 3.66 -5.84 -2.98
C ILE A 175 4.58 -5.78 -1.77
N ASP A 176 5.41 -6.79 -1.60
CA ASP A 176 6.47 -6.80 -0.60
C ASP A 176 7.67 -5.98 -1.07
N VAL A 177 8.24 -5.25 -0.14
CA VAL A 177 9.49 -4.51 -0.31
C VAL A 177 10.51 -5.04 0.67
N PRO A 178 11.60 -5.64 0.22
CA PRO A 178 12.67 -6.10 1.09
C PRO A 178 13.43 -4.93 1.73
N LYS A 179 14.34 -5.22 2.66
CA LYS A 179 15.32 -4.24 3.09
C LYS A 179 16.16 -3.81 1.88
N ILE A 180 16.10 -2.53 1.51
CA ILE A 180 16.74 -2.00 0.30
C ILE A 180 16.95 -0.48 0.41
N GLU A 181 17.95 0.02 -0.29
CA GLU A 181 18.13 1.45 -0.60
C GLU A 181 17.92 1.65 -2.10
N VAL A 182 17.25 2.72 -2.49
CA VAL A 182 16.98 3.09 -3.88
C VAL A 182 17.46 4.52 -4.10
N ASP A 183 18.34 4.71 -5.07
CA ASP A 183 18.72 6.03 -5.58
C ASP A 183 17.83 6.39 -6.76
N PHE A 184 17.22 7.59 -6.75
CA PHE A 184 16.33 8.00 -7.83
C PHE A 184 17.06 8.20 -9.15
N LYS A 185 18.38 8.41 -9.12
CA LYS A 185 19.24 8.47 -10.32
C LYS A 185 19.20 7.19 -11.16
N ASP A 186 18.90 6.04 -10.53
CA ASP A 186 18.85 4.74 -11.19
C ASP A 186 17.48 4.44 -11.82
N MET A 187 16.48 5.30 -11.57
CA MET A 187 15.15 5.14 -12.12
C MET A 187 15.11 5.52 -13.61
N GLN A 188 14.35 4.74 -14.38
CA GLN A 188 14.08 5.06 -15.77
C GLN A 188 12.83 5.93 -15.85
N VAL A 189 12.93 7.08 -16.49
CA VAL A 189 11.82 7.99 -16.78
C VAL A 189 11.93 8.38 -18.25
N GLU A 190 10.82 8.28 -18.99
CA GLU A 190 10.78 8.63 -20.40
C GLU A 190 11.04 10.14 -20.59
N GLU A 191 11.75 10.48 -21.67
CA GLU A 191 12.26 11.83 -21.93
C GLU A 191 11.18 12.92 -21.83
N GLN A 192 10.00 12.63 -22.35
CA GLN A 192 8.85 13.55 -22.31
C GLN A 192 8.34 13.93 -20.92
N PHE A 193 8.78 13.23 -19.87
CA PHE A 193 8.38 13.46 -18.48
C PHE A 193 9.52 13.96 -17.59
N ARG A 194 10.74 14.13 -18.12
CA ARG A 194 11.92 14.46 -17.32
C ARG A 194 11.97 15.92 -16.87
N ASP A 195 11.37 16.83 -17.60
CA ASP A 195 11.39 18.27 -17.33
C ASP A 195 10.98 18.61 -15.89
N GLU A 196 9.90 18.04 -15.39
CA GLU A 196 9.48 18.25 -13.99
C GLU A 196 10.36 17.48 -12.99
N TRP A 197 10.91 16.33 -13.37
CA TRP A 197 11.87 15.60 -12.54
C TRP A 197 13.16 16.42 -12.33
N ASP A 198 13.64 17.09 -13.38
CA ASP A 198 14.78 18.00 -13.34
C ASP A 198 14.44 19.26 -12.54
N GLN A 199 13.28 19.86 -12.82
CA GLN A 199 12.79 21.07 -12.14
C GLN A 199 12.70 20.90 -10.62
N TYR A 200 12.20 19.76 -10.16
CA TYR A 200 12.04 19.47 -8.74
C TYR A 200 13.24 18.74 -8.12
N HIS A 201 14.35 18.58 -8.85
CA HIS A 201 15.54 17.86 -8.36
C HIS A 201 15.23 16.45 -7.82
N MET A 202 14.31 15.74 -8.49
CA MET A 202 13.87 14.42 -8.09
C MET A 202 15.02 13.40 -8.04
N TRP A 203 15.99 13.56 -8.94
CA TRP A 203 17.16 12.68 -9.06
C TRP A 203 18.06 12.69 -7.81
N ASP A 204 17.99 13.72 -6.97
CA ASP A 204 18.78 13.82 -5.75
C ASP A 204 18.18 13.06 -4.56
N LEU A 205 16.96 12.52 -4.74
CA LEU A 205 16.27 11.78 -3.70
C LEU A 205 16.85 10.36 -3.55
N LYS A 206 16.85 9.88 -2.30
CA LYS A 206 17.21 8.52 -1.94
C LYS A 206 16.19 7.95 -0.97
N MET A 207 15.71 6.76 -1.26
CA MET A 207 14.80 6.05 -0.39
C MET A 207 15.55 4.97 0.37
N LYS A 208 15.31 4.86 1.67
CA LYS A 208 15.85 3.81 2.53
C LYS A 208 14.71 3.00 3.16
N ASN A 209 14.79 1.68 3.00
CA ASN A 209 13.91 0.74 3.68
C ASN A 209 14.76 -0.15 4.60
N PRO A 210 14.83 0.12 5.92
CA PRO A 210 15.66 -0.64 6.85
C PRO A 210 15.11 -2.04 7.16
N GLU A 211 13.79 -2.23 7.01
CA GLU A 211 13.09 -3.47 7.36
C GLU A 211 12.07 -3.84 6.27
N PRO A 212 11.84 -5.15 6.01
CA PRO A 212 10.82 -5.57 5.06
C PRO A 212 9.46 -4.96 5.38
N THR A 213 8.78 -4.48 4.35
CA THR A 213 7.43 -3.92 4.45
C THR A 213 6.61 -4.28 3.21
N TYR A 214 5.33 -3.93 3.19
CA TYR A 214 4.47 -4.11 2.02
C TYR A 214 3.42 -3.01 1.92
N ARG A 215 2.85 -2.83 0.73
CA ARG A 215 1.74 -1.89 0.49
C ARG A 215 0.75 -2.49 -0.51
N ALA A 216 -0.51 -2.03 -0.37
CA ALA A 216 -1.60 -2.40 -1.25
C ALA A 216 -1.69 -1.48 -2.47
N TYR A 217 -1.98 -2.08 -3.62
CA TYR A 217 -2.22 -1.38 -4.88
C TYR A 217 -3.38 -1.98 -5.64
N SER A 218 -4.35 -1.15 -6.00
CA SER A 218 -5.49 -1.57 -6.82
C SER A 218 -5.04 -2.01 -8.21
N MET A 219 -5.61 -3.09 -8.70
CA MET A 219 -5.36 -3.59 -10.05
C MET A 219 -6.07 -2.74 -11.09
N ALA A 220 -5.35 -2.39 -12.16
CA ALA A 220 -5.88 -1.67 -13.31
C ALA A 220 -6.36 -2.62 -14.42
N ASN A 221 -5.84 -3.86 -14.46
CA ASN A 221 -6.35 -4.90 -15.35
C ASN A 221 -7.69 -5.45 -14.83
N TYR A 222 -8.49 -6.00 -15.74
CA TYR A 222 -9.68 -6.79 -15.42
C TYR A 222 -9.38 -8.28 -15.68
N PRO A 223 -10.17 -9.23 -15.15
CA PRO A 223 -9.83 -10.66 -15.18
C PRO A 223 -9.52 -11.22 -16.59
N ALA A 224 -10.21 -10.74 -17.63
CA ALA A 224 -10.01 -11.25 -18.99
C ALA A 224 -8.74 -10.72 -19.71
N GLU A 225 -7.95 -9.83 -19.09
CA GLU A 225 -6.63 -9.43 -19.62
C GLU A 225 -5.55 -10.51 -19.44
N GLY A 226 -5.88 -11.63 -18.79
CA GLY A 226 -4.99 -12.78 -18.69
C GLY A 226 -4.17 -12.80 -17.39
N ASN A 227 -3.09 -13.60 -17.40
CA ASN A 227 -2.32 -13.92 -16.20
C ASN A 227 -1.28 -12.84 -15.86
N ILE A 228 -1.75 -11.60 -15.75
CA ILE A 228 -0.95 -10.42 -15.41
C ILE A 228 -1.58 -9.63 -14.25
N VAL A 229 -0.75 -8.86 -13.57
CA VAL A 229 -1.20 -7.78 -12.68
C VAL A 229 -0.67 -6.47 -13.23
N LYS A 230 -1.58 -5.54 -13.54
CA LYS A 230 -1.30 -4.20 -14.03
C LYS A 230 -1.68 -3.19 -12.96
N LEU A 231 -0.76 -2.29 -12.63
CA LEU A 231 -0.94 -1.29 -11.59
C LEU A 231 -0.62 0.10 -12.14
N ASN A 232 -1.27 1.14 -11.60
CA ASN A 232 -0.90 2.53 -11.82
C ASN A 232 -0.30 3.09 -10.53
N ILE A 233 0.99 3.32 -10.51
CA ILE A 233 1.74 3.67 -9.31
C ILE A 233 2.23 5.12 -9.42
N ARG A 234 1.78 5.98 -8.51
CA ARG A 234 2.33 7.31 -8.35
C ARG A 234 3.53 7.28 -7.41
N ILE A 235 4.64 7.91 -7.83
CA ILE A 235 5.79 8.12 -6.93
C ILE A 235 5.39 9.02 -5.77
N ALA A 236 5.68 8.60 -4.54
CA ALA A 236 5.44 9.39 -3.35
C ALA A 236 6.75 10.07 -2.93
N THR A 237 6.83 11.36 -3.20
CA THR A 237 7.97 12.21 -2.80
C THR A 237 7.81 12.74 -1.39
N PRO A 238 8.89 13.20 -0.74
CA PRO A 238 8.79 14.07 0.42
C PRO A 238 7.93 15.31 0.11
N PRO A 239 7.31 15.95 1.11
CA PRO A 239 6.62 17.21 0.91
C PRO A 239 7.55 18.28 0.34
N TRP A 240 7.06 19.05 -0.63
CA TRP A 240 7.80 20.18 -1.19
C TRP A 240 7.67 21.40 -0.28
N ASP A 241 8.79 21.95 0.15
CA ASP A 241 8.85 23.20 0.92
C ASP A 241 9.00 24.38 -0.05
N ARG A 242 7.88 25.05 -0.32
CA ARG A 242 7.84 26.21 -1.24
C ARG A 242 8.75 27.34 -0.80
N SER A 243 8.99 27.51 0.50
CA SER A 243 9.84 28.60 1.03
C SER A 243 11.33 28.35 0.76
N LYS A 244 11.73 27.09 0.64
CA LYS A 244 13.11 26.68 0.40
C LYS A 244 13.37 26.24 -1.04
N GLY A 245 12.32 26.08 -1.85
CA GLY A 245 12.45 25.50 -3.19
C GLY A 245 13.05 24.09 -3.19
N ALA A 246 12.78 23.29 -2.18
CA ALA A 246 13.37 21.97 -1.99
C ALA A 246 12.43 21.00 -1.27
N PHE A 247 12.66 19.71 -1.41
CA PHE A 247 11.95 18.69 -0.61
C PHE A 247 12.37 18.74 0.86
N GLN A 248 11.43 18.45 1.74
CA GLN A 248 11.72 18.23 3.15
C GLN A 248 12.61 16.99 3.33
N LYS A 249 13.44 17.01 4.38
CA LYS A 249 14.38 15.91 4.70
C LYS A 249 13.65 14.73 5.38
N VAL A 250 12.70 14.13 4.68
CA VAL A 250 12.02 12.90 5.10
C VAL A 250 12.20 11.84 4.01
N ASN A 251 12.07 10.57 4.40
CA ASN A 251 12.24 9.46 3.46
C ASN A 251 11.12 9.48 2.40
N PRO A 252 11.41 9.32 1.11
CA PRO A 252 10.41 9.10 0.08
C PRO A 252 9.56 7.85 0.35
N GLY A 253 8.43 7.74 -0.35
CA GLY A 253 7.55 6.58 -0.22
C GLY A 253 8.24 5.28 -0.58
N ILE A 254 8.37 4.37 0.38
CA ILE A 254 9.18 3.15 0.27
C ILE A 254 8.74 2.30 -0.92
N CYS A 255 7.46 1.91 -0.97
CA CYS A 255 7.00 0.95 -1.97
C CYS A 255 6.93 1.56 -3.37
N SER A 256 6.50 2.81 -3.51
CA SER A 256 6.48 3.48 -4.80
C SER A 256 7.89 3.68 -5.36
N SER A 257 8.87 4.06 -4.52
CA SER A 257 10.28 4.17 -4.95
C SER A 257 10.86 2.82 -5.35
N PHE A 258 10.55 1.76 -4.60
CA PHE A 258 10.94 0.39 -4.95
C PHE A 258 10.39 0.00 -6.33
N ILE A 259 9.08 0.21 -6.56
CA ILE A 259 8.45 -0.12 -7.84
C ILE A 259 9.07 0.70 -8.98
N PHE A 260 9.25 2.02 -8.80
CA PHE A 260 9.85 2.87 -9.82
C PHE A 260 11.27 2.46 -10.22
N SER A 261 12.01 1.81 -9.33
CA SER A 261 13.36 1.30 -9.61
C SER A 261 13.39 -0.05 -10.33
N ARG A 262 12.26 -0.76 -10.42
CA ARG A 262 12.20 -2.09 -11.06
C ARG A 262 12.28 -1.98 -12.57
N LYS A 263 12.90 -2.99 -13.18
CA LYS A 263 13.11 -3.10 -14.64
C LYS A 263 12.49 -4.40 -15.15
N PRO A 264 12.13 -4.49 -16.42
CA PRO A 264 11.72 -5.76 -17.03
C PRO A 264 12.71 -6.88 -16.71
N GLY A 265 12.20 -8.04 -16.32
CA GLY A 265 12.97 -9.20 -15.85
C GLY A 265 13.23 -9.25 -14.34
N ASP A 266 13.08 -8.14 -13.61
CA ASP A 266 13.17 -8.16 -12.14
C ASP A 266 12.06 -9.02 -11.53
N LYS A 267 12.31 -9.53 -10.31
CA LYS A 267 11.32 -10.30 -9.56
C LYS A 267 10.74 -9.44 -8.42
N VAL A 268 9.44 -9.59 -8.19
CA VAL A 268 8.72 -8.94 -7.08
C VAL A 268 7.76 -9.93 -6.43
N MET A 269 7.67 -9.85 -5.11
CA MET A 269 6.72 -10.68 -4.35
C MET A 269 5.38 -9.95 -4.28
N ILE A 270 4.32 -10.61 -4.74
CA ILE A 270 2.95 -10.12 -4.60
C ILE A 270 2.09 -11.14 -3.86
N SER A 271 1.07 -10.66 -3.16
CA SER A 271 0.01 -11.48 -2.58
C SER A 271 -1.35 -10.93 -2.92
N GLY A 272 -2.35 -11.81 -2.99
CA GLY A 272 -3.73 -11.42 -3.30
C GLY A 272 -4.61 -12.60 -3.71
N PRO A 273 -5.81 -12.30 -4.24
CA PRO A 273 -6.43 -10.97 -4.35
C PRO A 273 -7.03 -10.49 -3.03
N TYR A 274 -7.19 -9.18 -2.89
CA TYR A 274 -7.86 -8.55 -1.76
C TYR A 274 -8.90 -7.52 -2.25
N GLY A 275 -9.76 -7.07 -1.35
CA GLY A 275 -10.63 -5.90 -1.51
C GLY A 275 -12.08 -6.22 -1.77
N GLU A 276 -12.92 -5.19 -1.51
CA GLU A 276 -14.38 -5.27 -1.61
C GLU A 276 -14.96 -4.17 -2.51
N PHE A 277 -14.11 -3.41 -3.20
CA PHE A 277 -14.55 -2.38 -4.14
C PHE A 277 -15.00 -3.04 -5.44
N HIS A 278 -16.15 -3.70 -5.40
CA HIS A 278 -16.68 -4.42 -6.55
C HIS A 278 -17.85 -3.69 -7.21
N ILE A 279 -18.07 -4.01 -8.49
CA ILE A 279 -19.23 -3.55 -9.24
C ILE A 279 -20.50 -3.98 -8.49
N LYS A 280 -21.38 -3.02 -8.19
CA LYS A 280 -22.65 -3.30 -7.52
C LYS A 280 -23.60 -4.03 -8.44
N ASP A 281 -24.20 -5.11 -7.94
CA ASP A 281 -25.24 -5.87 -8.65
C ASP A 281 -26.57 -5.13 -8.59
N THR A 282 -26.72 -4.12 -9.44
CA THR A 282 -27.91 -3.30 -9.60
C THR A 282 -28.09 -2.92 -11.07
N GLN A 283 -29.28 -2.45 -11.45
CA GLN A 283 -29.54 -1.90 -12.80
C GLN A 283 -29.45 -0.37 -12.85
N ARG A 284 -29.01 0.28 -11.77
CA ARG A 284 -28.83 1.73 -11.72
C ARG A 284 -27.69 2.18 -12.64
N GLU A 285 -27.77 3.43 -13.12
CA GLU A 285 -26.65 4.04 -13.80
C GLU A 285 -25.40 4.11 -12.90
N MET A 286 -24.25 4.18 -13.51
CA MET A 286 -22.97 4.21 -12.81
C MET A 286 -22.21 5.46 -13.24
N MET A 287 -21.72 6.19 -12.25
CA MET A 287 -20.81 7.30 -12.44
C MET A 287 -19.47 6.98 -11.79
N TYR A 288 -18.42 7.01 -12.59
CA TYR A 288 -17.05 6.90 -12.12
C TYR A 288 -16.40 8.30 -12.14
N ILE A 289 -15.77 8.67 -11.03
CA ILE A 289 -15.06 9.95 -10.90
C ILE A 289 -13.66 9.65 -10.37
N GLY A 290 -12.64 10.07 -11.10
CA GLY A 290 -11.28 9.83 -10.67
C GLY A 290 -10.24 10.36 -11.64
N GLY A 291 -8.97 10.14 -11.30
CA GLY A 291 -7.83 10.55 -12.11
C GLY A 291 -6.52 10.14 -11.49
N GLY A 292 -5.43 10.31 -12.21
CA GLY A 292 -4.12 9.87 -11.78
C GLY A 292 -4.08 8.37 -11.46
N ALA A 293 -3.32 7.97 -10.46
CA ALA A 293 -3.20 6.57 -10.05
C ALA A 293 -4.51 5.95 -9.55
N GLY A 294 -5.47 6.77 -9.10
CA GLY A 294 -6.81 6.32 -8.70
C GLY A 294 -7.65 5.76 -9.86
N MET A 295 -7.19 5.94 -11.10
CA MET A 295 -7.79 5.31 -12.28
C MET A 295 -7.75 3.78 -12.22
N ALA A 296 -6.78 3.16 -11.57
CA ALA A 296 -6.57 1.72 -11.62
C ALA A 296 -7.86 0.89 -11.40
N PRO A 297 -8.57 0.98 -10.25
CA PRO A 297 -9.77 0.20 -10.05
C PRO A 297 -10.93 0.61 -10.98
N LEU A 298 -10.97 1.88 -11.41
CA LEU A 298 -12.02 2.37 -12.31
C LEU A 298 -11.85 1.80 -13.72
N ARG A 299 -10.60 1.73 -14.21
CA ARG A 299 -10.29 1.05 -15.47
C ARG A 299 -10.71 -0.41 -15.40
N SER A 300 -10.32 -1.11 -14.35
CA SER A 300 -10.69 -2.52 -14.15
C SER A 300 -12.20 -2.73 -14.22
N HIS A 301 -13.00 -1.88 -13.55
CA HIS A 301 -14.46 -1.95 -13.57
C HIS A 301 -15.03 -1.68 -14.96
N ILE A 302 -14.65 -0.55 -15.59
CA ILE A 302 -15.21 -0.11 -16.87
C ILE A 302 -14.91 -1.15 -17.96
N PHE A 303 -13.67 -1.64 -18.01
CA PHE A 303 -13.29 -2.65 -18.99
C PHE A 303 -14.04 -3.97 -18.77
N HIS A 304 -14.21 -4.41 -17.53
CA HIS A 304 -15.00 -5.59 -17.23
C HIS A 304 -16.47 -5.42 -17.61
N LEU A 305 -17.08 -4.27 -17.28
CA LEU A 305 -18.47 -3.95 -17.62
C LEU A 305 -18.74 -4.05 -19.13
N PHE A 306 -17.84 -3.50 -19.94
CA PHE A 306 -18.06 -3.40 -21.39
C PHE A 306 -17.48 -4.57 -22.17
N HIS A 307 -16.29 -5.06 -21.83
CA HIS A 307 -15.66 -6.14 -22.59
C HIS A 307 -16.14 -7.53 -22.17
N THR A 308 -16.46 -7.73 -20.86
CA THR A 308 -16.91 -9.05 -20.36
C THR A 308 -18.42 -9.11 -20.17
N LEU A 309 -18.96 -8.20 -19.37
CA LEU A 309 -20.39 -8.26 -18.99
C LEU A 309 -21.34 -7.69 -20.06
N LYS A 310 -20.81 -6.93 -21.03
CA LYS A 310 -21.60 -6.28 -22.08
C LYS A 310 -22.80 -5.52 -21.50
N THR A 311 -22.56 -4.74 -20.46
CA THR A 311 -23.62 -4.09 -19.69
C THR A 311 -24.48 -3.16 -20.53
N GLY A 312 -25.81 -3.21 -20.32
CA GLY A 312 -26.75 -2.23 -20.88
C GLY A 312 -26.95 -0.98 -20.03
N ARG A 313 -26.28 -0.90 -18.86
CA ARG A 313 -26.42 0.24 -17.93
C ARG A 313 -25.78 1.48 -18.53
N LYS A 314 -26.36 2.65 -18.25
CA LYS A 314 -25.71 3.94 -18.51
C LYS A 314 -24.49 4.07 -17.61
N VAL A 315 -23.35 4.31 -18.18
CA VAL A 315 -22.07 4.49 -17.46
C VAL A 315 -21.41 5.76 -17.91
N THR A 316 -20.98 6.60 -16.96
CA THR A 316 -20.17 7.78 -17.24
C THR A 316 -18.85 7.71 -16.49
N TYR A 317 -17.77 8.13 -17.14
CA TYR A 317 -16.47 8.27 -16.51
C TYR A 317 -15.98 9.72 -16.62
N TRP A 318 -15.78 10.36 -15.49
CA TRP A 318 -15.30 11.71 -15.34
C TRP A 318 -13.86 11.67 -14.87
N TYR A 319 -12.95 11.95 -15.81
CA TYR A 319 -11.51 11.84 -15.58
C TYR A 319 -10.87 13.22 -15.41
N GLY A 320 -10.23 13.44 -14.24
CA GLY A 320 -9.49 14.66 -13.94
C GLY A 320 -7.99 14.44 -14.11
N ALA A 321 -7.34 15.33 -14.86
CA ALA A 321 -5.89 15.41 -14.97
C ALA A 321 -5.41 16.85 -14.81
N ARG A 322 -4.11 17.05 -14.57
CA ARG A 322 -3.51 18.38 -14.48
C ARG A 322 -3.42 19.03 -15.86
N SER A 323 -2.82 18.36 -16.80
CA SER A 323 -2.66 18.78 -18.20
C SER A 323 -2.86 17.58 -19.13
N LYS A 324 -2.85 17.81 -20.44
CA LYS A 324 -3.06 16.76 -21.45
C LYS A 324 -2.02 15.63 -21.32
N ARG A 325 -0.77 15.95 -21.02
CA ARG A 325 0.32 15.02 -20.81
C ARG A 325 0.06 14.01 -19.66
N GLU A 326 -0.77 14.39 -18.71
CA GLU A 326 -1.12 13.56 -17.54
C GLU A 326 -2.33 12.65 -17.80
N VAL A 327 -2.94 12.73 -18.97
CA VAL A 327 -4.04 11.86 -19.40
C VAL A 327 -3.47 10.57 -20.01
N PHE A 328 -3.84 9.43 -19.44
CA PHE A 328 -3.44 8.12 -19.96
C PHE A 328 -4.64 7.19 -20.15
N TYR A 329 -4.51 6.20 -21.01
CA TYR A 329 -5.58 5.30 -21.48
C TYR A 329 -6.73 6.00 -22.22
N GLU A 330 -6.56 7.25 -22.68
CA GLU A 330 -7.63 7.98 -23.37
C GLU A 330 -8.15 7.22 -24.57
N ASP A 331 -7.26 6.73 -25.42
CA ASP A 331 -7.63 6.01 -26.65
C ASP A 331 -8.47 4.76 -26.33
N GLU A 332 -8.12 4.03 -25.27
CA GLU A 332 -8.83 2.83 -24.83
C GLU A 332 -10.26 3.19 -24.37
N PHE A 333 -10.43 4.26 -23.59
CA PHE A 333 -11.77 4.72 -23.16
C PHE A 333 -12.58 5.30 -24.30
N ARG A 334 -11.95 6.04 -25.23
CA ARG A 334 -12.62 6.53 -26.43
C ARG A 334 -13.09 5.39 -27.34
N GLN A 335 -12.32 4.30 -27.41
CA GLN A 335 -12.75 3.12 -28.15
C GLN A 335 -14.00 2.49 -27.52
N ILE A 336 -14.05 2.35 -26.18
CA ILE A 336 -15.27 1.88 -25.48
C ILE A 336 -16.46 2.83 -25.75
N GLU A 337 -16.24 4.14 -25.71
CA GLU A 337 -17.29 5.14 -25.98
C GLU A 337 -17.84 5.03 -27.41
N LYS A 338 -16.99 4.71 -28.38
CA LYS A 338 -17.37 4.47 -29.78
C LYS A 338 -18.16 3.17 -29.95
N ASP A 339 -17.75 2.10 -29.26
CA ASP A 339 -18.33 0.77 -29.41
C ASP A 339 -19.61 0.59 -28.62
N PHE A 340 -19.80 1.39 -27.54
CA PHE A 340 -20.93 1.25 -26.61
C PHE A 340 -21.62 2.61 -26.38
N PRO A 341 -22.79 2.85 -26.99
CA PRO A 341 -23.47 4.16 -26.91
C PRO A 341 -23.93 4.55 -25.51
N ASN A 342 -24.01 3.58 -24.59
CA ASN A 342 -24.38 3.76 -23.19
C ASN A 342 -23.16 4.12 -22.29
N PHE A 343 -21.95 4.28 -22.85
CA PHE A 343 -20.77 4.80 -22.18
C PHE A 343 -20.46 6.22 -22.62
N LYS A 344 -20.09 7.09 -21.66
CA LYS A 344 -19.60 8.45 -21.93
C LYS A 344 -18.35 8.74 -21.12
N PHE A 345 -17.34 9.28 -21.80
CA PHE A 345 -16.04 9.59 -21.21
C PHE A 345 -15.76 11.08 -21.27
N TYR A 346 -15.65 11.72 -20.11
CA TYR A 346 -15.39 13.16 -19.95
C TYR A 346 -14.01 13.38 -19.33
N ILE A 347 -13.25 14.33 -19.89
CA ILE A 347 -11.94 14.72 -19.39
C ILE A 347 -12.01 16.18 -18.97
N ALA A 348 -11.52 16.50 -17.76
CA ALA A 348 -11.30 17.85 -17.31
C ALA A 348 -9.83 18.06 -16.93
N LEU A 349 -9.26 19.20 -17.38
CA LEU A 349 -7.90 19.58 -17.05
C LEU A 349 -7.91 20.74 -16.05
N SER A 350 -7.20 20.55 -14.91
CA SER A 350 -7.11 21.62 -13.90
C SER A 350 -6.12 22.72 -14.26
N GLU A 351 -5.08 22.39 -15.03
CA GLU A 351 -3.99 23.28 -15.43
C GLU A 351 -3.59 22.97 -16.89
N PRO A 352 -4.50 23.17 -17.87
CA PRO A 352 -4.14 22.94 -19.28
C PRO A 352 -3.03 23.90 -19.68
N LYS A 353 -2.02 23.37 -20.37
CA LYS A 353 -0.90 24.15 -20.89
C LYS A 353 -1.25 24.74 -22.26
N PRO A 354 -0.63 25.89 -22.67
CA PRO A 354 -0.88 26.47 -24.00
C PRO A 354 -0.66 25.50 -25.15
N GLU A 355 0.36 24.65 -25.04
CA GLU A 355 0.69 23.61 -26.03
C GLU A 355 -0.35 22.49 -26.12
N ASP A 356 -1.16 22.27 -25.09
CA ASP A 356 -2.25 21.29 -25.09
C ASP A 356 -3.36 21.65 -26.09
N LYS A 357 -3.51 22.94 -26.44
CA LYS A 357 -4.61 23.47 -27.28
C LYS A 357 -5.96 22.95 -26.81
N TRP A 358 -6.13 22.86 -25.51
CA TRP A 358 -7.30 22.24 -24.89
C TRP A 358 -8.55 23.11 -25.04
N THR A 359 -9.62 22.51 -25.57
CA THR A 359 -10.94 23.14 -25.75
C THR A 359 -12.04 22.44 -24.93
N GLY A 360 -11.68 21.42 -24.14
CA GLY A 360 -12.62 20.67 -23.32
C GLY A 360 -12.85 21.30 -21.94
N LEU A 361 -13.39 20.52 -21.01
CA LEU A 361 -13.71 20.94 -19.65
C LEU A 361 -12.46 21.34 -18.87
N THR A 362 -12.54 22.39 -18.06
CA THR A 362 -11.44 22.89 -17.25
C THR A 362 -11.84 23.03 -15.78
N GLY A 363 -10.88 22.78 -14.90
CA GLY A 363 -11.05 22.83 -13.45
C GLY A 363 -10.88 21.49 -12.76
N PHE A 364 -11.05 21.48 -11.44
CA PHE A 364 -10.98 20.24 -10.67
C PHE A 364 -12.21 19.38 -10.94
N ILE A 365 -11.97 18.09 -11.17
CA ILE A 365 -13.01 17.16 -11.63
C ILE A 365 -14.26 17.14 -10.75
N HIS A 366 -14.13 17.28 -9.44
CA HIS A 366 -15.28 17.31 -8.53
C HIS A 366 -16.17 18.54 -8.74
N GLN A 367 -15.59 19.71 -9.07
CA GLN A 367 -16.34 20.92 -9.41
C GLN A 367 -16.99 20.80 -10.78
N VAL A 368 -16.24 20.25 -11.75
CA VAL A 368 -16.77 20.01 -13.10
C VAL A 368 -17.98 19.09 -13.06
N VAL A 369 -17.89 17.97 -12.35
CA VAL A 369 -19.02 17.05 -12.19
C VAL A 369 -20.21 17.73 -11.52
N TYR A 370 -19.98 18.52 -10.48
CA TYR A 370 -21.05 19.24 -9.77
C TYR A 370 -21.79 20.23 -10.67
N ASN A 371 -21.09 20.86 -11.64
CA ASN A 371 -21.68 21.87 -12.53
C ASN A 371 -22.34 21.26 -13.77
N GLU A 372 -21.85 20.12 -14.28
CA GLU A 372 -22.22 19.56 -15.57
C GLU A 372 -23.21 18.36 -15.47
N TYR A 373 -23.33 17.77 -14.30
CA TYR A 373 -24.22 16.61 -14.06
C TYR A 373 -25.40 16.94 -13.16
#